data_a0665cef6eaecb3ac83c89081ed4864a
#
_entry.id   a0665cef6eaecb3ac83c89081ed4864a
#
_cell.length_a   1.000
_cell.length_b   1.000
_cell.length_c   1.000
_cell.angle_alpha   90.00
_cell.angle_beta   90.00
_cell.angle_gamma   90.00
#
_symmetry.space_group_name_H-M   'P 1'
#
loop_
_entity.id
_entity.type
_entity.pdbx_description
1 polymer ?
#
loop_
_entity_poly.entity_id
_entity_poly.type
_entity_poly.pdbx_seq_one_letter_code
_entity_poly.pdbx_strand_id
1 'polypeptide(L)'
;PALSGVLVRKEAEGFLLVATDGYRLSLRHYKTSENKASESSSFIIPARVFRELLSLKDDSKDISMYVSQKNNQVIFEQEDTILIGRLIEAEFPNFEKIIPSDFSVSVSFERDELLKAVKICSVFARDSANIIKLALSSDHITVSSGSSAIGENSVKVDAKLSGEENEIAFNARYLLDVLSNVEEKELAFDMIGPLNPGVFKIQGDASYLHMIMPIRVQG
;
A
#
# COMPACT_ATOMS: atom_id res chain seq x y z
N PRO A 1 7.82 17.83 2.96
CA PRO A 1 6.55 18.01 3.72
C PRO A 1 5.39 17.20 3.13
N ALA A 2 5.21 17.13 1.78
CA ALA A 2 4.10 16.41 1.15
C ALA A 2 4.03 14.92 1.56
N LEU A 3 5.17 14.23 1.66
CA LEU A 3 5.25 12.81 2.00
C LEU A 3 4.93 12.49 3.47
N SER A 4 4.72 13.48 4.32
CA SER A 4 4.25 13.28 5.69
C SER A 4 2.72 13.29 5.81
N GLY A 5 2.02 13.41 4.68
CA GLY A 5 0.56 13.43 4.59
C GLY A 5 0.02 12.46 3.55
N VAL A 6 -1.30 12.39 3.53
CA VAL A 6 -2.09 11.66 2.54
C VAL A 6 -2.72 12.67 1.60
N LEU A 7 -2.51 12.51 0.30
CA LEU A 7 -3.26 13.26 -0.71
C LEU A 7 -4.70 12.75 -0.70
N VAL A 8 -5.64 13.66 -0.58
CA VAL A 8 -7.06 13.40 -0.78
C VAL A 8 -7.51 14.20 -1.98
N ARG A 9 -7.91 13.52 -3.06
CA ARG A 9 -8.44 14.12 -4.28
C ARG A 9 -9.92 13.78 -4.39
N LYS A 10 -10.73 14.81 -4.51
CA LYS A 10 -12.15 14.64 -4.74
C LYS A 10 -12.41 14.17 -6.17
N GLU A 11 -13.22 13.14 -6.34
CA GLU A 11 -13.61 12.55 -7.62
C GLU A 11 -15.13 12.62 -7.79
N ALA A 12 -15.64 12.32 -8.99
CA ALA A 12 -17.07 12.40 -9.29
C ALA A 12 -17.94 11.49 -8.39
N GLU A 13 -17.40 10.33 -8.01
CA GLU A 13 -18.12 9.33 -7.21
C GLU A 13 -17.49 9.09 -5.82
N GLY A 14 -16.63 10.00 -5.33
CA GLY A 14 -15.99 9.80 -4.04
C GLY A 14 -14.64 10.49 -3.89
N PHE A 15 -13.68 9.78 -3.34
CA PHE A 15 -12.34 10.28 -3.06
C PHE A 15 -11.28 9.29 -3.51
N LEU A 16 -10.17 9.82 -4.01
CA LEU A 16 -8.93 9.10 -4.15
C LEU A 16 -7.99 9.51 -3.01
N LEU A 17 -7.48 8.52 -2.28
CA LEU A 17 -6.47 8.71 -1.25
C LEU A 17 -5.15 8.13 -1.73
N VAL A 18 -4.07 8.90 -1.60
CA VAL A 18 -2.73 8.45 -1.99
C VAL A 18 -1.71 8.80 -0.91
N ALA A 19 -0.88 7.85 -0.55
CA ALA A 19 0.25 8.04 0.35
C ALA A 19 1.51 7.40 -0.25
N THR A 20 2.66 8.05 -0.09
CA THR A 20 3.96 7.54 -0.55
C THR A 20 5.09 8.08 0.30
N ASP A 21 6.16 7.30 0.42
CA ASP A 21 7.44 7.70 1.02
C ASP A 21 8.59 7.75 -0.03
N GLY A 22 8.24 7.58 -1.33
CA GLY A 22 9.19 7.53 -2.44
C GLY A 22 9.71 6.13 -2.76
N TYR A 23 9.53 5.15 -1.86
CA TYR A 23 9.91 3.74 -2.07
C TYR A 23 8.70 2.83 -2.22
N ARG A 24 7.57 3.26 -1.74
CA ARG A 24 6.29 2.57 -1.85
C ARG A 24 5.16 3.59 -1.97
N LEU A 25 4.03 3.14 -2.49
CA LEU A 25 2.85 3.96 -2.68
C LEU A 25 1.61 3.12 -2.39
N SER A 26 0.68 3.68 -1.60
CA SER A 26 -0.67 3.15 -1.45
C SER A 26 -1.67 4.08 -2.09
N LEU A 27 -2.64 3.50 -2.78
CA LEU A 27 -3.73 4.21 -3.43
C LEU A 27 -5.04 3.50 -3.11
N ARG A 28 -6.07 4.27 -2.74
CA ARG A 28 -7.43 3.74 -2.51
C ARG A 28 -8.46 4.70 -3.08
N HIS A 29 -9.35 4.19 -3.93
CA HIS A 29 -10.58 4.87 -4.33
C HIS A 29 -11.68 4.53 -3.32
N TYR A 30 -12.31 5.54 -2.78
CA TYR A 30 -13.44 5.40 -1.87
C TYR A 30 -14.68 6.02 -2.51
N LYS A 31 -15.73 5.21 -2.69
CA LYS A 31 -17.02 5.69 -3.21
C LYS A 31 -17.88 6.22 -2.07
N THR A 32 -18.55 7.34 -2.30
CA THR A 32 -19.53 7.91 -1.38
C THR A 32 -20.83 8.22 -2.08
N SER A 33 -21.94 8.02 -1.40
CA SER A 33 -23.28 8.25 -1.94
C SER A 33 -23.66 9.73 -2.08
N GLU A 34 -22.94 10.64 -1.42
CA GLU A 34 -23.31 12.05 -1.32
C GLU A 34 -22.52 13.02 -2.20
N ASN A 35 -21.62 12.53 -3.04
CA ASN A 35 -20.75 13.42 -3.79
C ASN A 35 -21.37 13.91 -5.11
N LYS A 36 -22.03 15.06 -5.06
CA LYS A 36 -22.25 15.89 -6.24
C LYS A 36 -21.08 16.87 -6.38
N ALA A 37 -19.91 16.36 -6.78
CA ALA A 37 -18.74 17.21 -6.98
C ALA A 37 -18.91 18.06 -8.23
N SER A 38 -19.00 19.36 -8.05
CA SER A 38 -18.94 20.33 -9.16
C SER A 38 -17.50 20.67 -9.57
N GLU A 39 -16.49 20.41 -8.72
CA GLU A 39 -15.07 20.71 -9.00
C GLU A 39 -14.14 19.68 -8.37
N SER A 40 -13.13 19.25 -9.13
CA SER A 40 -12.03 18.43 -8.61
C SER A 40 -11.14 19.30 -7.70
N SER A 41 -11.10 18.99 -6.43
CA SER A 41 -10.19 19.63 -5.46
C SER A 41 -9.27 18.58 -4.84
N SER A 42 -8.03 18.97 -4.58
CA SER A 42 -7.05 18.10 -3.93
C SER A 42 -6.39 18.84 -2.76
N PHE A 43 -6.13 18.11 -1.69
CA PHE A 43 -5.48 18.64 -0.48
C PHE A 43 -4.68 17.53 0.20
N ILE A 44 -3.67 17.93 0.96
CA ILE A 44 -2.82 16.98 1.68
C ILE A 44 -3.14 17.09 3.16
N ILE A 45 -3.64 16.00 3.74
CA ILE A 45 -3.94 15.89 5.16
C ILE A 45 -2.76 15.21 5.86
N PRO A 46 -2.21 15.76 6.94
CA PRO A 46 -1.15 15.10 7.70
C PRO A 46 -1.55 13.69 8.13
N ALA A 47 -0.66 12.70 7.96
CA ALA A 47 -0.93 11.30 8.33
C ALA A 47 -1.33 11.14 9.81
N ARG A 48 -0.83 12.04 10.70
CA ARG A 48 -1.23 12.05 12.11
C ARG A 48 -2.73 12.31 12.32
N VAL A 49 -3.36 13.13 11.46
CA VAL A 49 -4.80 13.42 11.56
C VAL A 49 -5.61 12.16 11.27
N PHE A 50 -5.23 11.39 10.25
CA PHE A 50 -5.86 10.09 9.99
C PHE A 50 -5.61 9.08 11.12
N ARG A 51 -4.44 9.11 11.75
CA ARG A 51 -4.15 8.22 12.89
C ARG A 51 -5.05 8.53 14.08
N GLU A 52 -5.27 9.81 14.38
CA GLU A 52 -6.22 10.21 15.42
C GLU A 52 -7.65 9.83 15.03
N LEU A 53 -8.03 10.01 13.76
CA LEU A 53 -9.34 9.62 13.26
C LEU A 53 -9.59 8.11 13.42
N LEU A 54 -8.60 7.26 13.10
CA LEU A 54 -8.65 5.81 13.30
C LEU A 54 -8.70 5.40 14.79
N SER A 55 -8.34 6.28 15.70
CA SER A 55 -8.46 6.02 17.14
C SER A 55 -9.86 6.28 17.70
N LEU A 56 -10.71 6.96 16.95
CA LEU A 56 -12.13 7.12 17.26
C LEU A 56 -12.79 5.75 17.11
N LYS A 57 -13.27 5.17 18.20
CA LYS A 57 -13.61 3.74 18.31
C LYS A 57 -14.98 3.33 17.74
N ASP A 58 -15.71 4.18 17.08
CA ASP A 58 -17.03 3.83 16.56
C ASP A 58 -17.02 3.70 15.03
N ASP A 59 -16.64 2.51 14.56
CA ASP A 59 -16.60 2.16 13.11
C ASP A 59 -18.01 2.03 12.50
N SER A 60 -19.06 2.07 13.33
CA SER A 60 -20.44 1.92 12.86
C SER A 60 -21.09 3.21 12.40
N LYS A 61 -20.42 4.36 12.56
CA LYS A 61 -20.98 5.69 12.29
C LYS A 61 -20.26 6.42 11.20
N ASP A 62 -21.02 7.12 10.40
CA ASP A 62 -20.50 7.97 9.34
C ASP A 62 -19.68 9.13 9.92
N ILE A 63 -18.63 9.51 9.21
CA ILE A 63 -17.78 10.64 9.51
C ILE A 63 -17.99 11.70 8.44
N SER A 64 -18.37 12.89 8.85
CA SER A 64 -18.45 14.04 7.95
C SER A 64 -17.08 14.73 7.84
N MET A 65 -16.68 15.04 6.62
CA MET A 65 -15.41 15.74 6.34
C MET A 65 -15.67 17.08 5.66
N TYR A 66 -15.16 18.14 6.25
CA TYR A 66 -15.23 19.50 5.71
C TYR A 66 -13.82 20.05 5.49
N VAL A 67 -13.63 20.77 4.40
CA VAL A 67 -12.37 21.46 4.10
C VAL A 67 -12.59 22.96 4.05
N SER A 68 -11.88 23.69 4.90
CA SER A 68 -11.84 25.15 4.91
C SER A 68 -10.57 25.65 4.24
N GLN A 69 -10.64 25.96 2.96
CA GLN A 69 -9.49 26.52 2.22
C GLN A 69 -9.03 27.86 2.83
N LYS A 70 -9.95 28.73 3.24
CA LYS A 70 -9.63 30.02 3.88
C LYS A 70 -8.77 29.89 5.14
N ASN A 71 -9.01 28.85 5.93
CA ASN A 71 -8.31 28.62 7.19
C ASN A 71 -7.21 27.55 7.04
N ASN A 72 -7.05 26.94 5.85
CA ASN A 72 -6.15 25.84 5.57
C ASN A 72 -6.34 24.65 6.54
N GLN A 73 -7.60 24.26 6.76
CA GLN A 73 -7.98 23.25 7.74
C GLN A 73 -8.90 22.17 7.14
N VAL A 74 -8.76 20.95 7.65
CA VAL A 74 -9.75 19.89 7.52
C VAL A 74 -10.43 19.69 8.88
N ILE A 75 -11.73 19.44 8.85
CA ILE A 75 -12.56 19.19 10.01
C ILE A 75 -13.27 17.85 9.78
N PHE A 76 -13.10 16.93 10.70
CA PHE A 76 -13.85 15.68 10.77
C PHE A 76 -14.81 15.75 11.94
N GLU A 77 -16.03 15.36 11.70
CA GLU A 77 -17.10 15.37 12.70
C GLU A 77 -17.77 13.99 12.76
N GLN A 78 -17.83 13.43 13.96
CA GLN A 78 -18.54 12.19 14.26
C GLN A 78 -19.26 12.38 15.59
N GLU A 79 -20.58 12.49 15.57
CA GLU A 79 -21.43 12.77 16.74
C GLU A 79 -20.96 14.01 17.52
N ASP A 80 -20.57 13.81 18.78
CA ASP A 80 -20.10 14.88 19.67
C ASP A 80 -18.58 15.14 19.56
N THR A 81 -17.90 14.46 18.65
CA THR A 81 -16.45 14.58 18.47
C THR A 81 -16.11 15.37 17.22
N ILE A 82 -15.28 16.38 17.37
CA ILE A 82 -14.74 17.19 16.27
C ILE A 82 -13.22 17.10 16.28
N LEU A 83 -12.65 16.62 15.17
CA LEU A 83 -11.20 16.59 14.96
C LEU A 83 -10.82 17.65 13.91
N ILE A 84 -9.95 18.58 14.29
CA ILE A 84 -9.49 19.64 13.39
C ILE A 84 -8.02 19.42 13.08
N GLY A 85 -7.67 19.36 11.80
CA GLY A 85 -6.31 19.26 11.29
C GLY A 85 -5.95 20.42 10.40
N ARG A 86 -4.68 20.83 10.40
CA ARG A 86 -4.15 21.80 9.44
C ARG A 86 -3.67 21.05 8.19
N LEU A 87 -4.02 21.53 7.01
CA LEU A 87 -3.56 20.98 5.74
C LEU A 87 -2.07 21.24 5.52
N ILE A 88 -1.42 20.41 4.72
CA ILE A 88 -0.04 20.60 4.29
C ILE A 88 -0.06 21.41 2.99
N GLU A 89 0.58 22.56 3.01
CA GLU A 89 0.79 23.40 1.82
C GLU A 89 2.05 22.93 1.11
N ALA A 90 1.87 21.98 0.20
CA ALA A 90 2.96 21.45 -0.63
C ALA A 90 2.37 20.82 -1.90
N GLU A 91 3.20 20.68 -2.93
CA GLU A 91 2.87 19.94 -4.12
C GLU A 91 3.11 18.44 -3.88
N PHE A 92 2.09 17.61 -4.14
CA PHE A 92 2.22 16.16 -4.05
C PHE A 92 2.91 15.62 -5.32
N PRO A 93 3.83 14.64 -5.21
CA PRO A 93 4.50 14.07 -6.38
C PRO A 93 3.50 13.51 -7.41
N ASN A 94 3.86 13.59 -8.68
CA ASN A 94 3.06 12.99 -9.75
C ASN A 94 3.20 11.46 -9.70
N PHE A 95 2.32 10.84 -8.93
CA PHE A 95 2.32 9.40 -8.67
C PHE A 95 1.77 8.58 -9.84
N GLU A 96 0.92 9.15 -10.69
CA GLU A 96 0.26 8.43 -11.77
C GLU A 96 1.26 7.89 -12.80
N LYS A 97 2.36 8.62 -13.01
CA LYS A 97 3.41 8.25 -13.96
C LYS A 97 4.28 7.06 -13.52
N ILE A 98 4.28 6.74 -12.22
CA ILE A 98 5.12 5.65 -11.69
C ILE A 98 4.36 4.35 -11.51
N ILE A 99 3.04 4.38 -11.60
CA ILE A 99 2.20 3.17 -11.54
C ILE A 99 2.24 2.49 -12.91
N PRO A 100 2.71 1.22 -12.99
CA PRO A 100 2.70 0.48 -14.25
C PRO A 100 1.27 0.26 -14.76
N SER A 101 1.05 0.37 -16.07
CA SER A 101 -0.22 0.08 -16.72
C SER A 101 -0.32 -1.36 -17.23
N ASP A 102 0.82 -1.95 -17.56
CA ASP A 102 0.91 -3.28 -18.16
C ASP A 102 1.76 -4.20 -17.28
N PHE A 103 1.35 -5.45 -17.17
CA PHE A 103 2.05 -6.45 -16.38
C PHE A 103 2.26 -7.70 -17.20
N SER A 104 3.44 -8.32 -17.08
CA SER A 104 3.78 -9.59 -17.74
C SER A 104 3.61 -10.79 -16.83
N VAL A 105 3.57 -10.57 -15.52
CA VAL A 105 3.43 -11.59 -14.50
C VAL A 105 2.37 -11.17 -13.50
N SER A 106 1.45 -12.06 -13.19
CA SER A 106 0.44 -11.89 -12.14
C SER A 106 0.36 -13.17 -11.30
N VAL A 107 0.37 -13.04 -9.99
CA VAL A 107 0.26 -14.17 -9.08
C VAL A 107 -0.78 -13.88 -8.01
N SER A 108 -1.70 -14.83 -7.79
CA SER A 108 -2.71 -14.78 -6.73
C SER A 108 -2.35 -15.75 -5.59
N PHE A 109 -2.61 -15.32 -4.36
CA PHE A 109 -2.23 -16.07 -3.16
C PHE A 109 -3.10 -15.66 -1.96
N GLU A 110 -3.09 -16.49 -0.92
CA GLU A 110 -3.71 -16.16 0.36
C GLU A 110 -2.80 -15.24 1.18
N ARG A 111 -3.34 -14.07 1.60
CA ARG A 111 -2.62 -13.04 2.32
C ARG A 111 -1.95 -13.54 3.61
N ASP A 112 -2.67 -14.31 4.44
CA ASP A 112 -2.18 -14.77 5.74
C ASP A 112 -1.02 -15.76 5.61
N GLU A 113 -1.04 -16.60 4.57
CA GLU A 113 0.04 -17.53 4.27
C GLU A 113 1.32 -16.77 3.87
N LEU A 114 1.20 -15.78 2.97
CA LEU A 114 2.34 -14.96 2.59
C LEU A 114 2.85 -14.12 3.77
N LEU A 115 1.96 -13.56 4.59
CA LEU A 115 2.33 -12.80 5.79
C LEU A 115 3.13 -13.64 6.77
N LYS A 116 2.72 -14.90 7.02
CA LYS A 116 3.45 -15.84 7.89
C LYS A 116 4.85 -16.13 7.32
N ALA A 117 4.95 -16.43 6.02
CA ALA A 117 6.21 -16.71 5.36
C ALA A 117 7.17 -15.51 5.45
N VAL A 118 6.67 -14.30 5.15
CA VAL A 118 7.45 -13.06 5.26
C VAL A 118 7.88 -12.78 6.70
N LYS A 119 7.02 -13.02 7.71
CA LYS A 119 7.39 -12.88 9.14
C LYS A 119 8.54 -13.82 9.51
N ILE A 120 8.49 -15.08 9.11
CA ILE A 120 9.54 -16.07 9.38
C ILE A 120 10.85 -15.64 8.72
N CYS A 121 10.85 -15.35 7.42
CA CYS A 121 12.03 -14.95 6.67
C CYS A 121 12.60 -13.59 7.15
N SER A 122 11.75 -12.68 7.63
CA SER A 122 12.18 -11.36 8.11
C SER A 122 13.15 -11.42 9.30
N VAL A 123 13.12 -12.50 10.09
CA VAL A 123 14.07 -12.72 11.20
C VAL A 123 15.50 -12.83 10.66
N PHE A 124 15.69 -13.55 9.56
CA PHE A 124 16.98 -13.74 8.90
C PHE A 124 17.39 -12.51 8.07
N ALA A 125 16.43 -11.75 7.57
CA ALA A 125 16.67 -10.57 6.75
C ALA A 125 17.26 -9.38 7.55
N ARG A 126 17.11 -9.34 8.88
CA ARG A 126 17.54 -8.21 9.72
C ARG A 126 19.01 -7.85 9.56
N ASP A 127 19.87 -8.87 9.46
CA ASP A 127 21.32 -8.70 9.33
C ASP A 127 21.78 -8.55 7.86
N SER A 128 20.85 -8.62 6.91
CA SER A 128 21.08 -8.50 5.45
C SER A 128 20.21 -7.40 4.82
N ALA A 129 20.30 -6.18 5.34
CA ALA A 129 19.60 -4.99 4.86
C ALA A 129 18.07 -5.13 4.77
N ASN A 130 17.46 -6.05 5.53
CA ASN A 130 16.03 -6.41 5.48
C ASN A 130 15.56 -6.88 4.10
N ILE A 131 16.38 -7.59 3.34
CA ILE A 131 16.04 -8.07 2.01
C ILE A 131 15.31 -9.40 2.09
N ILE A 132 14.13 -9.46 1.47
CA ILE A 132 13.39 -10.70 1.18
C ILE A 132 13.27 -10.85 -0.32
N LYS A 133 13.54 -12.05 -0.81
CA LYS A 133 13.38 -12.45 -2.20
C LYS A 133 12.10 -13.26 -2.35
N LEU A 134 11.31 -12.94 -3.35
CA LEU A 134 10.14 -13.68 -3.79
C LEU A 134 10.48 -14.32 -5.14
N ALA A 135 10.55 -15.66 -5.21
CA ALA A 135 10.63 -16.40 -6.47
C ALA A 135 9.23 -16.93 -6.80
N LEU A 136 8.72 -16.53 -7.96
CA LEU A 136 7.39 -16.81 -8.44
C LEU A 136 7.44 -18.01 -9.37
N SER A 137 6.80 -19.11 -8.98
CA SER A 137 6.67 -20.35 -9.77
C SER A 137 5.23 -20.62 -10.11
N SER A 138 4.97 -21.57 -10.99
CA SER A 138 3.64 -21.85 -11.53
C SER A 138 2.56 -22.10 -10.47
N ASP A 139 2.93 -22.71 -9.34
CA ASP A 139 2.02 -23.17 -8.27
C ASP A 139 2.37 -22.65 -6.88
N HIS A 140 3.48 -21.90 -6.71
CA HIS A 140 3.88 -21.37 -5.42
C HIS A 140 4.76 -20.13 -5.52
N ILE A 141 4.81 -19.35 -4.41
CA ILE A 141 5.79 -18.31 -4.16
C ILE A 141 6.81 -18.84 -3.16
N THR A 142 8.08 -18.86 -3.50
CA THR A 142 9.15 -19.13 -2.54
C THR A 142 9.63 -17.80 -1.94
N VAL A 143 9.38 -17.64 -0.64
CA VAL A 143 9.84 -16.49 0.15
C VAL A 143 11.16 -16.87 0.78
N SER A 144 12.24 -16.17 0.51
CA SER A 144 13.56 -16.48 1.05
C SER A 144 14.31 -15.24 1.54
N SER A 145 15.18 -15.47 2.50
CA SER A 145 16.16 -14.49 2.98
C SER A 145 17.38 -15.20 3.53
N GLY A 146 18.51 -14.55 3.46
CA GLY A 146 19.77 -15.11 3.95
C GLY A 146 20.62 -14.07 4.67
N SER A 147 21.39 -14.52 5.63
CA SER A 147 22.41 -13.76 6.33
C SER A 147 23.64 -14.64 6.48
N SER A 148 24.82 -14.08 6.21
CA SER A 148 26.10 -14.77 6.40
C SER A 148 26.36 -15.17 7.86
N ALA A 149 25.67 -14.51 8.81
CA ALA A 149 25.87 -14.73 10.24
C ALA A 149 24.97 -15.81 10.83
N ILE A 150 23.69 -15.91 10.37
CA ILE A 150 22.67 -16.80 10.97
C ILE A 150 22.09 -17.83 10.00
N GLY A 151 22.56 -17.82 8.74
CA GLY A 151 22.13 -18.77 7.71
C GLY A 151 20.98 -18.28 6.85
N GLU A 152 20.39 -19.20 6.11
CA GLU A 152 19.31 -18.93 5.14
C GLU A 152 18.01 -19.58 5.58
N ASN A 153 16.90 -18.97 5.21
CA ASN A 153 15.57 -19.54 5.38
C ASN A 153 14.75 -19.39 4.11
N SER A 154 13.91 -20.38 3.84
CA SER A 154 13.03 -20.40 2.68
C SER A 154 11.71 -21.04 3.05
N VAL A 155 10.60 -20.41 2.68
CA VAL A 155 9.22 -20.87 2.92
C VAL A 155 8.46 -20.83 1.60
N LYS A 156 7.73 -21.90 1.27
CA LYS A 156 6.83 -21.96 0.12
C LYS A 156 5.42 -21.59 0.53
N VAL A 157 4.75 -20.83 -0.29
CA VAL A 157 3.35 -20.41 -0.15
C VAL A 157 2.62 -20.77 -1.43
N ASP A 158 1.53 -21.49 -1.32
CA ASP A 158 0.70 -21.87 -2.47
C ASP A 158 0.18 -20.64 -3.20
N ALA A 159 0.30 -20.64 -4.51
CA ALA A 159 -0.09 -19.52 -5.34
C ALA A 159 -0.47 -19.98 -6.76
N LYS A 160 -1.09 -19.11 -7.52
CA LYS A 160 -1.42 -19.36 -8.93
C LYS A 160 -0.78 -18.27 -9.79
N LEU A 161 0.20 -18.65 -10.58
CA LEU A 161 0.91 -17.77 -11.49
C LEU A 161 0.22 -17.72 -12.85
N SER A 162 0.14 -16.50 -13.40
CA SER A 162 -0.16 -16.23 -14.81
C SER A 162 1.01 -15.44 -15.39
N GLY A 163 1.60 -15.92 -16.46
CA GLY A 163 2.81 -15.39 -17.06
C GLY A 163 4.03 -16.29 -16.83
N GLU A 164 5.23 -15.76 -17.02
CA GLU A 164 6.48 -16.48 -16.84
C GLU A 164 6.97 -16.46 -15.40
N GLU A 165 7.66 -17.53 -14.99
CA GLU A 165 8.33 -17.57 -13.68
C GLU A 165 9.35 -16.42 -13.57
N ASN A 166 9.40 -15.80 -12.41
CA ASN A 166 10.23 -14.61 -12.19
C ASN A 166 10.65 -14.50 -10.74
N GLU A 167 11.56 -13.60 -10.45
CA GLU A 167 11.95 -13.29 -9.09
C GLU A 167 12.07 -11.79 -8.85
N ILE A 168 11.85 -11.37 -7.61
CA ILE A 168 11.94 -9.97 -7.20
C ILE A 168 12.33 -9.89 -5.74
N ALA A 169 13.06 -8.84 -5.35
CA ALA A 169 13.46 -8.62 -3.97
C ALA A 169 12.90 -7.31 -3.42
N PHE A 170 12.45 -7.34 -2.18
CA PHE A 170 11.88 -6.21 -1.48
C PHE A 170 12.44 -6.04 -0.07
N ASN A 171 12.23 -4.85 0.49
CA ASN A 171 12.40 -4.63 1.91
C ASN A 171 11.31 -5.37 2.69
N ALA A 172 11.72 -6.22 3.62
CA ALA A 172 10.81 -7.02 4.46
C ALA A 172 9.75 -6.17 5.19
N ARG A 173 10.13 -4.96 5.65
CA ARG A 173 9.21 -4.07 6.36
C ARG A 173 8.08 -3.61 5.47
N TYR A 174 8.36 -3.30 4.19
CA TYR A 174 7.34 -2.85 3.25
C TYR A 174 6.35 -3.97 2.91
N LEU A 175 6.84 -5.21 2.77
CA LEU A 175 5.98 -6.39 2.61
C LEU A 175 5.11 -6.62 3.85
N LEU A 176 5.71 -6.57 5.05
CA LEU A 176 4.96 -6.73 6.30
C LEU A 176 3.89 -5.65 6.46
N ASP A 177 4.20 -4.40 6.10
CA ASP A 177 3.26 -3.31 6.23
C ASP A 177 2.04 -3.51 5.33
N VAL A 178 2.20 -3.85 4.04
CA VAL A 178 1.05 -4.08 3.16
C VAL A 178 0.25 -5.30 3.62
N LEU A 179 0.91 -6.43 3.89
CA LEU A 179 0.24 -7.67 4.26
C LEU A 179 -0.46 -7.63 5.63
N SER A 180 -0.02 -6.75 6.54
CA SER A 180 -0.63 -6.59 7.86
C SER A 180 -1.79 -5.60 7.89
N ASN A 181 -1.89 -4.70 6.91
CA ASN A 181 -2.91 -3.63 6.90
C ASN A 181 -4.01 -3.84 5.86
N VAL A 182 -3.92 -4.86 5.02
CA VAL A 182 -5.00 -5.29 4.13
C VAL A 182 -5.78 -6.40 4.84
N GLU A 183 -7.11 -6.32 4.87
CA GLU A 183 -7.98 -7.27 5.59
C GLU A 183 -8.42 -8.44 4.70
N GLU A 184 -8.45 -8.24 3.39
CA GLU A 184 -8.89 -9.22 2.41
C GLU A 184 -7.96 -10.43 2.37
N LYS A 185 -8.56 -11.62 2.22
CA LYS A 185 -7.82 -12.89 2.24
C LYS A 185 -7.06 -13.17 0.95
N GLU A 186 -7.66 -12.84 -0.18
CA GLU A 186 -7.11 -13.13 -1.50
C GLU A 186 -6.48 -11.85 -2.09
N LEU A 187 -5.20 -11.89 -2.31
CA LEU A 187 -4.45 -10.81 -2.94
C LEU A 187 -3.87 -11.26 -4.29
N ALA A 188 -3.63 -10.29 -5.14
CA ALA A 188 -2.85 -10.44 -6.35
C ALA A 188 -1.57 -9.59 -6.28
N PHE A 189 -0.50 -10.12 -6.83
CA PHE A 189 0.76 -9.42 -7.01
C PHE A 189 1.12 -9.41 -8.49
N ASP A 190 1.31 -8.24 -9.05
CA ASP A 190 1.61 -8.01 -10.46
C ASP A 190 2.98 -7.37 -10.63
N MET A 191 3.72 -7.77 -11.65
CA MET A 191 5.01 -7.17 -12.01
C MET A 191 5.29 -7.23 -13.51
N ILE A 192 6.21 -6.38 -13.95
CA ILE A 192 6.76 -6.42 -15.32
C ILE A 192 8.06 -7.26 -15.31
N GLY A 193 8.91 -7.05 -14.33
CA GLY A 193 10.19 -7.72 -14.20
C GLY A 193 10.91 -7.35 -12.91
N PRO A 194 12.09 -7.97 -12.61
CA PRO A 194 12.73 -7.90 -11.31
C PRO A 194 13.25 -6.51 -10.90
N LEU A 195 13.35 -5.58 -11.86
CA LEU A 195 13.82 -4.21 -11.63
C LEU A 195 12.71 -3.16 -11.69
N ASN A 196 11.47 -3.60 -11.95
CA ASN A 196 10.29 -2.75 -12.00
C ASN A 196 9.50 -2.84 -10.69
N PRO A 197 8.70 -1.83 -10.35
CA PRO A 197 7.86 -1.88 -9.17
C PRO A 197 6.94 -3.10 -9.15
N GLY A 198 6.79 -3.73 -7.98
CA GLY A 198 5.79 -4.76 -7.76
C GLY A 198 4.51 -4.14 -7.21
N VAL A 199 3.37 -4.60 -7.66
CA VAL A 199 2.05 -4.03 -7.35
C VAL A 199 1.16 -5.07 -6.68
N PHE A 200 0.79 -4.83 -5.44
CA PHE A 200 -0.19 -5.61 -4.70
C PHE A 200 -1.59 -5.04 -4.90
N LYS A 201 -2.56 -5.91 -5.15
CA LYS A 201 -3.97 -5.57 -5.36
C LYS A 201 -4.85 -6.53 -4.57
N ILE A 202 -6.05 -6.08 -4.27
CA ILE A 202 -7.11 -6.96 -3.78
C ILE A 202 -7.69 -7.69 -4.99
N GLN A 203 -7.81 -8.99 -4.92
CA GLN A 203 -8.35 -9.77 -6.03
C GLN A 203 -9.81 -9.43 -6.28
N GLY A 204 -10.12 -8.99 -7.50
CA GLY A 204 -11.48 -8.57 -7.89
C GLY A 204 -11.89 -7.16 -7.45
N ASP A 205 -11.01 -6.41 -6.78
CA ASP A 205 -11.26 -5.01 -6.38
C ASP A 205 -10.20 -4.07 -6.96
N ALA A 206 -10.60 -3.28 -7.94
CA ALA A 206 -9.72 -2.29 -8.58
C ALA A 206 -9.58 -0.99 -7.76
N SER A 207 -10.25 -0.87 -6.62
CA SER A 207 -10.22 0.36 -5.81
C SER A 207 -8.94 0.50 -4.99
N TYR A 208 -8.16 -0.58 -4.80
CA TYR A 208 -6.94 -0.60 -4.00
C TYR A 208 -5.72 -1.02 -4.81
N LEU A 209 -4.62 -0.32 -4.55
CA LEU A 209 -3.32 -0.64 -5.12
C LEU A 209 -2.22 -0.27 -4.10
N HIS A 210 -1.26 -1.17 -3.90
CA HIS A 210 -0.05 -0.89 -3.15
C HIS A 210 1.17 -1.28 -3.96
N MET A 211 2.03 -0.31 -4.25
CA MET A 211 3.24 -0.49 -5.05
C MET A 211 4.48 -0.43 -4.15
N ILE A 212 5.45 -1.32 -4.40
CA ILE A 212 6.76 -1.33 -3.71
C ILE A 212 7.86 -1.34 -4.75
N MET A 213 8.84 -0.45 -4.57
CA MET A 213 10.06 -0.43 -5.37
C MET A 213 10.95 -1.63 -5.02
N PRO A 214 11.48 -2.37 -5.99
CA PRO A 214 12.36 -3.50 -5.73
C PRO A 214 13.74 -3.07 -5.25
N ILE A 215 14.40 -3.98 -4.53
CA ILE A 215 15.82 -3.87 -4.20
C ILE A 215 16.63 -4.62 -5.25
N ARG A 216 17.66 -3.98 -5.80
CA ARG A 216 18.61 -4.66 -6.69
C ARG A 216 19.52 -5.55 -5.84
N VAL A 217 19.40 -6.85 -6.02
CA VAL A 217 20.34 -7.81 -5.43
C VAL A 217 21.42 -8.04 -6.47
N GLN A 218 22.67 -7.73 -6.12
CA GLN A 218 23.81 -8.13 -6.92
C GLN A 218 23.99 -9.64 -6.71
N GLY A 219 23.88 -10.41 -7.79
CA GLY A 219 24.18 -11.84 -7.83
C GLY A 219 25.66 -12.11 -7.71
#